data_b43aae4cbe6d9b872d8a88620700dd8e
#
_entry.id   b43aae4cbe6d9b872d8a88620700dd8e
#
_cell.length_a   1.000
_cell.length_b   1.000
_cell.length_c   1.000
_cell.angle_alpha   90.00
_cell.angle_beta   90.00
_cell.angle_gamma   90.00
#
_symmetry.space_group_name_H-M   'P 1'
#
loop_
_entity.id
_entity.type
_entity.pdbx_description
1 polymer ?
#
loop_
_entity_poly.entity_id
_entity_poly.type
_entity_poly.pdbx_seq_one_letter_code
_entity_poly.pdbx_strand_id
1 'polypeptide(L)'
;TGAVYKRYKGKEELFRAVVEKAVATLDSFVSERTDVDFSSMSDEEVRNTWTMNEEYILAVFQILWDIREEFVLLLEKSAGTMLENFRHDFAFRMTHAYKQYYEEAKRRNIAKAEITDEEMHVLCMIFWTSVYEPFIHEMSWKEIEEHCKVVCRFMDWKNAVGIMD
;
A
#
# COMPACT_ATOMS: atom_id res chain seq x y z
N THR A 1 -9.04 22.61 26.20
CA THR A 1 -8.05 21.58 26.62
C THR A 1 -8.69 20.57 27.59
N GLY A 2 -9.45 21.02 28.64
CA GLY A 2 -10.03 20.11 29.63
C GLY A 2 -11.08 19.11 29.13
N ALA A 3 -11.80 19.40 28.05
CA ALA A 3 -12.82 18.50 27.48
C ALA A 3 -12.21 17.28 26.77
N VAL A 4 -11.06 17.44 26.12
CA VAL A 4 -10.34 16.37 25.44
C VAL A 4 -9.82 15.34 26.45
N TYR A 5 -9.19 15.80 27.54
CA TYR A 5 -8.69 14.93 28.63
C TYR A 5 -9.79 14.24 29.45
N LYS A 6 -11.04 14.72 29.38
CA LYS A 6 -12.18 14.01 29.96
C LYS A 6 -12.68 12.84 29.10
N ARG A 7 -12.41 12.87 27.78
CA ARG A 7 -12.89 11.88 26.81
C ARG A 7 -11.88 10.78 26.55
N TYR A 8 -10.57 11.08 26.60
CA TYR A 8 -9.51 10.14 26.27
C TYR A 8 -8.55 9.97 27.46
N LYS A 9 -8.17 8.72 27.78
CA LYS A 9 -7.30 8.36 28.91
C LYS A 9 -5.82 8.70 28.71
N GLY A 10 -5.47 9.32 27.60
CA GLY A 10 -4.11 9.75 27.29
C GLY A 10 -3.87 10.00 25.80
N LYS A 11 -2.61 10.30 25.47
CA LYS A 11 -2.16 10.58 24.09
C LYS A 11 -2.46 9.40 23.15
N GLU A 12 -2.24 8.18 23.59
CA GLU A 12 -2.44 6.96 22.84
C GLU A 12 -3.89 6.81 22.37
N GLU A 13 -4.84 6.88 23.30
CA GLU A 13 -6.27 6.73 22.99
C GLU A 13 -6.78 7.86 22.07
N LEU A 14 -6.31 9.09 22.33
CA LEU A 14 -6.62 10.23 21.46
C LEU A 14 -6.06 10.01 20.05
N PHE A 15 -4.78 9.61 19.92
CA PHE A 15 -4.14 9.40 18.64
C PHE A 15 -4.86 8.31 17.82
N ARG A 16 -5.14 7.16 18.45
CA ARG A 16 -5.91 6.08 17.82
C ARG A 16 -7.27 6.55 17.31
N ALA A 17 -8.01 7.30 18.12
CA ALA A 17 -9.33 7.81 17.70
C ALA A 17 -9.22 8.79 16.51
N VAL A 18 -8.15 9.57 16.42
CA VAL A 18 -7.94 10.49 15.29
C VAL A 18 -7.59 9.74 14.00
N VAL A 19 -6.75 8.69 14.07
CA VAL A 19 -6.29 7.96 12.88
C VAL A 19 -7.11 6.70 12.58
N GLU A 20 -8.17 6.42 13.33
CA GLU A 20 -8.98 5.19 13.24
C GLU A 20 -9.48 4.93 11.82
N LYS A 21 -9.99 5.96 11.15
CA LYS A 21 -10.47 5.86 9.77
C LYS A 21 -9.35 5.49 8.80
N ALA A 22 -8.18 6.10 8.94
CA ALA A 22 -7.03 5.79 8.09
C ALA A 22 -6.57 4.34 8.32
N VAL A 23 -6.44 3.90 9.57
CA VAL A 23 -6.05 2.52 9.90
C VAL A 23 -7.07 1.54 9.33
N ALA A 24 -8.37 1.75 9.54
CA ALA A 24 -9.43 0.86 9.04
C ALA A 24 -9.44 0.78 7.50
N THR A 25 -9.26 1.91 6.81
CA THR A 25 -9.18 1.95 5.34
C THR A 25 -7.98 1.15 4.83
N LEU A 26 -6.80 1.31 5.45
CA LEU A 26 -5.59 0.60 5.05
C LEU A 26 -5.63 -0.89 5.42
N ASP A 27 -6.27 -1.24 6.53
CA ASP A 27 -6.50 -2.64 6.90
C ASP A 27 -7.42 -3.34 5.90
N SER A 28 -8.52 -2.70 5.47
CA SER A 28 -9.40 -3.21 4.41
C SER A 28 -8.63 -3.41 3.11
N PHE A 29 -7.81 -2.42 2.73
CA PHE A 29 -6.97 -2.49 1.53
C PHE A 29 -6.00 -3.67 1.54
N VAL A 30 -5.40 -4.02 2.69
CA VAL A 30 -4.55 -5.21 2.84
C VAL A 30 -5.39 -6.49 2.77
N SER A 31 -6.51 -6.55 3.51
CA SER A 31 -7.35 -7.76 3.56
C SER A 31 -7.88 -8.16 2.19
N GLU A 32 -8.32 -7.20 1.38
CA GLU A 32 -8.78 -7.44 0.00
C GLU A 32 -7.72 -8.10 -0.89
N ARG A 33 -6.44 -7.95 -0.55
CA ARG A 33 -5.29 -8.50 -1.29
C ARG A 33 -4.71 -9.77 -0.69
N THR A 34 -5.02 -10.06 0.56
CA THR A 34 -4.58 -11.29 1.23
C THR A 34 -5.62 -12.41 1.16
N ASP A 35 -6.91 -12.06 1.13
CA ASP A 35 -8.02 -13.02 1.15
C ASP A 35 -8.47 -13.40 -0.27
N VAL A 36 -7.51 -13.77 -1.13
CA VAL A 36 -7.77 -14.06 -2.55
C VAL A 36 -7.87 -15.56 -2.79
N ASP A 37 -8.97 -15.97 -3.44
CA ASP A 37 -9.11 -17.33 -3.98
C ASP A 37 -8.48 -17.42 -5.40
N PHE A 38 -7.23 -17.81 -5.46
CA PHE A 38 -6.52 -17.98 -6.73
C PHE A 38 -7.13 -19.09 -7.61
N SER A 39 -7.91 -20.02 -7.05
CA SER A 39 -8.52 -21.10 -7.85
C SER A 39 -9.59 -20.58 -8.83
N SER A 40 -10.19 -19.43 -8.53
CA SER A 40 -11.17 -18.75 -9.37
C SER A 40 -10.57 -17.86 -10.45
N MET A 41 -9.26 -17.55 -10.37
CA MET A 41 -8.58 -16.66 -11.29
C MET A 41 -8.05 -17.41 -12.52
N SER A 42 -8.28 -16.85 -13.71
CA SER A 42 -7.63 -17.26 -14.95
C SER A 42 -6.15 -16.86 -14.98
N ASP A 43 -5.37 -17.45 -15.88
CA ASP A 43 -3.95 -17.07 -16.07
C ASP A 43 -3.80 -15.62 -16.54
N GLU A 44 -4.76 -15.11 -17.30
CA GLU A 44 -4.79 -13.71 -17.72
C GLU A 44 -5.00 -12.75 -16.55
N GLU A 45 -5.91 -13.07 -15.65
CA GLU A 45 -6.14 -12.28 -14.42
C GLU A 45 -4.91 -12.28 -13.53
N VAL A 46 -4.21 -13.42 -13.37
CA VAL A 46 -2.94 -13.48 -12.64
C VAL A 46 -1.86 -12.62 -13.31
N ARG A 47 -1.76 -12.61 -14.66
CA ARG A 47 -0.84 -11.71 -15.37
C ARG A 47 -1.19 -10.24 -15.16
N ASN A 48 -2.48 -9.91 -15.22
CA ASN A 48 -2.96 -8.54 -15.12
C ASN A 48 -2.75 -7.93 -13.73
N THR A 49 -2.66 -8.75 -12.67
CA THR A 49 -2.30 -8.28 -11.32
C THR A 49 -0.95 -7.54 -11.30
N TRP A 50 -0.02 -7.91 -12.19
CA TRP A 50 1.32 -7.32 -12.28
C TRP A 50 1.41 -6.15 -13.27
N THR A 51 0.28 -5.74 -13.85
CA THR A 51 0.24 -4.61 -14.77
C THR A 51 0.02 -3.31 -14.00
N MET A 52 0.92 -2.35 -14.18
CA MET A 52 0.71 -0.99 -13.65
C MET A 52 -0.36 -0.30 -14.50
N ASN A 53 -1.55 -0.16 -13.93
CA ASN A 53 -2.70 0.49 -14.56
C ASN A 53 -2.90 1.86 -13.91
N GLU A 54 -2.80 2.95 -14.70
CA GLU A 54 -2.93 4.32 -14.18
C GLU A 54 -4.29 4.57 -13.51
N GLU A 55 -5.37 4.06 -14.08
CA GLU A 55 -6.72 4.22 -13.51
C GLU A 55 -6.82 3.56 -12.13
N TYR A 56 -6.29 2.33 -12.01
CA TYR A 56 -6.29 1.61 -10.74
C TYR A 56 -5.40 2.30 -9.69
N ILE A 57 -4.19 2.71 -10.07
CA ILE A 57 -3.26 3.39 -9.15
C ILE A 57 -3.82 4.76 -8.74
N LEU A 58 -4.46 5.49 -9.66
CA LEU A 58 -5.12 6.75 -9.35
C LEU A 58 -6.29 6.55 -8.37
N ALA A 59 -7.05 5.46 -8.50
CA ALA A 59 -8.08 5.10 -7.53
C ALA A 59 -7.51 4.84 -6.13
N VAL A 60 -6.32 4.21 -6.03
CA VAL A 60 -5.59 4.07 -4.75
C VAL A 60 -5.22 5.44 -4.18
N PHE A 61 -4.68 6.34 -4.99
CA PHE A 61 -4.39 7.71 -4.56
C PHE A 61 -5.66 8.45 -4.10
N GLN A 62 -6.80 8.25 -4.78
CA GLN A 62 -8.07 8.87 -4.37
C GLN A 62 -8.53 8.37 -2.99
N ILE A 63 -8.44 7.08 -2.72
CA ILE A 63 -8.75 6.51 -1.39
C ILE A 63 -7.89 7.17 -0.31
N LEU A 64 -6.59 7.31 -0.57
CA LEU A 64 -5.66 7.96 0.38
C LEU A 64 -5.92 9.47 0.50
N TRP A 65 -6.32 10.13 -0.58
CA TRP A 65 -6.69 11.54 -0.58
C TRP A 65 -7.91 11.83 0.31
N ASP A 66 -8.88 10.94 0.30
CA ASP A 66 -10.11 11.06 1.11
C ASP A 66 -9.86 10.92 2.63
N ILE A 67 -8.72 10.38 2.99
CA ILE A 67 -8.26 10.21 4.39
C ILE A 67 -6.93 10.93 4.64
N ARG A 68 -6.51 11.87 3.79
CA ARG A 68 -5.14 12.41 3.76
C ARG A 68 -4.68 13.01 5.08
N GLU A 69 -5.57 13.69 5.81
CA GLU A 69 -5.21 14.35 7.07
C GLU A 69 -4.85 13.31 8.14
N GLU A 70 -5.70 12.31 8.33
CA GLU A 70 -5.45 11.20 9.25
C GLU A 70 -4.28 10.32 8.78
N PHE A 71 -4.14 10.14 7.48
CA PHE A 71 -3.07 9.35 6.87
C PHE A 71 -1.70 10.01 7.11
N VAL A 72 -1.56 11.30 6.86
CA VAL A 72 -0.31 12.04 7.16
C VAL A 72 0.00 12.03 8.65
N LEU A 73 -1.00 12.20 9.52
CA LEU A 73 -0.82 12.08 10.97
C LEU A 73 -0.30 10.68 11.35
N LEU A 74 -0.88 9.63 10.77
CA LEU A 74 -0.45 8.25 10.99
C LEU A 74 1.00 8.03 10.57
N LEU A 75 1.41 8.59 9.44
CA LEU A 75 2.77 8.46 8.91
C LEU A 75 3.81 9.26 9.69
N GLU A 76 3.46 10.47 10.16
CA GLU A 76 4.40 11.46 10.68
C GLU A 76 4.41 11.60 12.20
N LYS A 77 3.29 11.28 12.87
CA LYS A 77 3.08 11.58 14.30
C LYS A 77 2.84 10.35 15.16
N SER A 78 3.02 9.15 14.60
CA SER A 78 2.83 7.87 15.31
C SER A 78 3.95 7.55 16.32
N ALA A 79 5.08 8.24 16.30
CA ALA A 79 6.20 8.01 17.19
C ALA A 79 5.79 8.03 18.68
N GLY A 80 6.19 7.00 19.43
CA GLY A 80 5.83 6.79 20.84
C GLY A 80 4.39 6.34 21.05
N THR A 81 3.73 5.80 20.02
CA THR A 81 2.43 5.13 20.11
C THR A 81 2.58 3.67 19.66
N MET A 82 1.52 2.84 19.82
CA MET A 82 1.49 1.48 19.29
C MET A 82 1.62 1.40 17.76
N LEU A 83 1.44 2.53 17.07
CA LEU A 83 1.51 2.62 15.61
C LEU A 83 2.84 3.22 15.11
N GLU A 84 3.87 3.33 15.96
CA GLU A 84 5.14 3.97 15.59
C GLU A 84 5.86 3.33 14.41
N ASN A 85 5.68 2.02 14.21
CA ASN A 85 6.27 1.26 13.09
C ASN A 85 5.30 1.09 11.92
N PHE A 86 4.19 1.85 11.88
CA PHE A 86 3.10 1.63 10.92
C PHE A 86 3.57 1.55 9.46
N ARG A 87 4.48 2.42 9.02
CA ARG A 87 5.01 2.41 7.64
C ARG A 87 5.64 1.06 7.27
N HIS A 88 6.50 0.56 8.17
CA HIS A 88 7.19 -0.71 7.97
C HIS A 88 6.20 -1.89 8.05
N ASP A 89 5.34 -1.90 9.05
CA ASP A 89 4.37 -2.98 9.26
C ASP A 89 3.37 -3.08 8.11
N PHE A 90 2.91 -1.94 7.59
CA PHE A 90 2.05 -1.89 6.42
C PHE A 90 2.75 -2.44 5.17
N ALA A 91 3.98 -1.98 4.89
CA ALA A 91 4.76 -2.47 3.76
C ALA A 91 5.08 -3.97 3.89
N PHE A 92 5.34 -4.46 5.10
CA PHE A 92 5.56 -5.88 5.37
C PHE A 92 4.31 -6.72 5.06
N ARG A 93 3.12 -6.27 5.51
CA ARG A 93 1.85 -6.93 5.21
C ARG A 93 1.55 -6.94 3.70
N MET A 94 1.83 -5.85 3.01
CA MET A 94 1.68 -5.76 1.55
C MET A 94 2.68 -6.66 0.82
N THR A 95 3.92 -6.76 1.32
CA THR A 95 4.92 -7.71 0.78
C THR A 95 4.38 -9.13 0.85
N HIS A 96 3.77 -9.51 1.99
CA HIS A 96 3.18 -10.84 2.15
C HIS A 96 2.05 -11.09 1.12
N ALA A 97 1.18 -10.10 0.88
CA ALA A 97 0.14 -10.20 -0.14
C ALA A 97 0.74 -10.38 -1.55
N TYR A 98 1.69 -9.53 -1.96
CA TYR A 98 2.33 -9.63 -3.27
C TYR A 98 3.10 -10.95 -3.45
N LYS A 99 3.70 -11.48 -2.38
CA LYS A 99 4.36 -12.77 -2.40
C LYS A 99 3.39 -13.90 -2.77
N GLN A 100 2.17 -13.92 -2.23
CA GLN A 100 1.15 -14.91 -2.59
C GLN A 100 0.83 -14.89 -4.09
N TYR A 101 0.66 -13.70 -4.68
CA TYR A 101 0.46 -13.56 -6.13
C TYR A 101 1.67 -14.00 -6.94
N TYR A 102 2.88 -13.71 -6.46
CA TYR A 102 4.12 -14.15 -7.11
C TYR A 102 4.27 -15.68 -7.07
N GLU A 103 4.04 -16.30 -5.92
CA GLU A 103 4.07 -17.76 -5.76
C GLU A 103 3.06 -18.44 -6.68
N GLU A 104 1.85 -17.89 -6.79
CA GLU A 104 0.83 -18.40 -7.71
C GLU A 104 1.26 -18.23 -9.17
N ALA A 105 1.81 -17.08 -9.55
CA ALA A 105 2.35 -16.86 -10.89
C ALA A 105 3.52 -17.81 -11.22
N LYS A 106 4.39 -18.11 -10.25
CA LYS A 106 5.44 -19.13 -10.36
C LYS A 106 4.86 -20.53 -10.54
N ARG A 107 3.88 -20.92 -9.70
CA ARG A 107 3.21 -22.21 -9.77
C ARG A 107 2.58 -22.48 -11.12
N ARG A 108 1.98 -21.44 -11.73
CA ARG A 108 1.40 -21.50 -13.09
C ARG A 108 2.42 -21.33 -14.21
N ASN A 109 3.71 -21.18 -13.89
CA ASN A 109 4.78 -20.96 -14.87
C ASN A 109 4.60 -19.65 -15.67
N ILE A 110 3.92 -18.65 -15.07
CA ILE A 110 3.69 -17.31 -15.61
C ILE A 110 4.89 -16.41 -15.31
N ALA A 111 5.33 -16.33 -14.05
CA ALA A 111 6.52 -15.60 -13.63
C ALA A 111 7.78 -16.47 -13.82
N LYS A 112 8.83 -15.90 -14.41
CA LYS A 112 10.08 -16.59 -14.74
C LYS A 112 11.27 -16.12 -13.90
N ALA A 113 11.27 -14.87 -13.42
CA ALA A 113 12.33 -14.37 -12.57
C ALA A 113 12.33 -15.10 -11.21
N GLU A 114 13.51 -15.26 -10.64
CA GLU A 114 13.65 -15.68 -9.24
C GLU A 114 13.82 -14.42 -8.39
N ILE A 115 12.90 -14.23 -7.44
CA ILE A 115 12.89 -13.09 -6.53
C ILE A 115 12.85 -13.64 -5.11
N THR A 116 13.78 -13.21 -4.27
CA THR A 116 13.81 -13.56 -2.84
C THR A 116 12.75 -12.77 -2.07
N ASP A 117 12.47 -13.20 -0.84
CA ASP A 117 11.55 -12.50 0.06
C ASP A 117 12.07 -11.07 0.38
N GLU A 118 13.37 -10.93 0.55
CA GLU A 118 14.03 -9.65 0.78
C GLU A 118 13.93 -8.72 -0.42
N GLU A 119 14.14 -9.23 -1.63
CA GLU A 119 14.00 -8.46 -2.86
C GLU A 119 12.54 -8.01 -3.07
N MET A 120 11.57 -8.90 -2.86
CA MET A 120 10.14 -8.54 -2.92
C MET A 120 9.81 -7.45 -1.89
N HIS A 121 10.34 -7.57 -0.67
CA HIS A 121 10.16 -6.54 0.35
C HIS A 121 10.72 -5.19 -0.08
N VAL A 122 11.94 -5.16 -0.62
CA VAL A 122 12.57 -3.93 -1.11
C VAL A 122 11.75 -3.29 -2.23
N LEU A 123 11.26 -4.07 -3.19
CA LEU A 123 10.41 -3.58 -4.28
C LEU A 123 9.09 -3.01 -3.75
N CYS A 124 8.46 -3.69 -2.79
CA CYS A 124 7.25 -3.18 -2.13
C CYS A 124 7.52 -1.88 -1.37
N MET A 125 8.64 -1.76 -0.66
CA MET A 125 9.04 -0.54 0.04
C MET A 125 9.21 0.63 -0.94
N ILE A 126 9.86 0.43 -2.09
CA ILE A 126 10.03 1.44 -3.12
C ILE A 126 8.67 1.91 -3.66
N PHE A 127 7.80 0.96 -3.99
CA PHE A 127 6.46 1.25 -4.49
C PHE A 127 5.65 2.06 -3.48
N TRP A 128 5.55 1.58 -2.23
CA TRP A 128 4.77 2.27 -1.20
C TRP A 128 5.34 3.62 -0.82
N THR A 129 6.67 3.78 -0.83
CA THR A 129 7.30 5.09 -0.67
C THR A 129 6.82 6.05 -1.76
N SER A 130 6.77 5.62 -3.01
CA SER A 130 6.27 6.46 -4.11
C SER A 130 4.78 6.80 -3.99
N VAL A 131 4.01 6.00 -3.25
CA VAL A 131 2.58 6.23 -3.02
C VAL A 131 2.32 7.20 -1.87
N TYR A 132 3.05 7.11 -0.75
CA TYR A 132 2.73 7.95 0.42
C TYR A 132 3.53 9.27 0.50
N GLU A 133 4.74 9.36 -0.08
CA GLU A 133 5.56 10.57 -0.06
C GLU A 133 4.85 11.82 -0.64
N PRO A 134 4.04 11.73 -1.72
CA PRO A 134 3.26 12.86 -2.20
C PRO A 134 2.38 13.54 -1.14
N PHE A 135 1.82 12.76 -0.21
CA PHE A 135 0.98 13.28 0.88
C PHE A 135 1.82 13.98 1.96
N ILE A 136 2.99 13.43 2.29
CA ILE A 136 3.94 14.04 3.24
C ILE A 136 4.46 15.39 2.69
N HIS A 137 4.66 15.47 1.37
CA HIS A 137 5.08 16.68 0.68
C HIS A 137 3.92 17.63 0.31
N GLU A 138 2.72 17.37 0.80
CA GLU A 138 1.53 18.20 0.60
C GLU A 138 1.25 18.51 -0.89
N MET A 139 1.53 17.54 -1.79
CA MET A 139 1.27 17.71 -3.22
C MET A 139 -0.24 17.91 -3.45
N SER A 140 -0.59 18.84 -4.33
CA SER A 140 -1.96 19.05 -4.78
C SER A 140 -2.49 17.83 -5.54
N TRP A 141 -3.80 17.68 -5.65
CA TRP A 141 -4.40 16.57 -6.41
C TRP A 141 -3.88 16.51 -7.86
N LYS A 142 -3.75 17.66 -8.51
CA LYS A 142 -3.20 17.73 -9.87
C LYS A 142 -1.75 17.22 -9.96
N GLU A 143 -0.93 17.51 -8.95
CA GLU A 143 0.45 17.00 -8.90
C GLU A 143 0.46 15.49 -8.63
N ILE A 144 -0.47 14.98 -7.82
CA ILE A 144 -0.65 13.53 -7.59
C ILE A 144 -1.08 12.82 -8.88
N GLU A 145 -1.98 13.39 -9.68
CA GLU A 145 -2.37 12.83 -11.00
C GLU A 145 -1.15 12.71 -11.94
N GLU A 146 -0.29 13.72 -12.01
CA GLU A 146 0.92 13.66 -12.81
C GLU A 146 1.97 12.69 -12.21
N HIS A 147 2.11 12.66 -10.88
CA HIS A 147 2.97 11.72 -10.18
C HIS A 147 2.54 10.26 -10.42
N CYS A 148 1.24 9.97 -10.41
CA CYS A 148 0.70 8.65 -10.72
C CYS A 148 1.21 8.13 -12.07
N LYS A 149 1.21 8.96 -13.11
CA LYS A 149 1.74 8.62 -14.43
C LYS A 149 3.24 8.29 -14.37
N VAL A 150 4.01 9.04 -13.55
CA VAL A 150 5.44 8.77 -13.36
C VAL A 150 5.64 7.43 -12.65
N VAL A 151 4.91 7.15 -11.58
CA VAL A 151 4.98 5.88 -10.83
C VAL A 151 4.67 4.71 -11.76
N CYS A 152 3.58 4.79 -12.55
CA CYS A 152 3.20 3.72 -13.47
C CYS A 152 4.25 3.45 -14.56
N ARG A 153 4.99 4.46 -14.98
CA ARG A 153 6.11 4.27 -15.94
C ARG A 153 7.38 3.76 -15.29
N PHE A 154 7.62 4.14 -14.03
CA PHE A 154 8.82 3.75 -13.29
C PHE A 154 8.75 2.31 -12.79
N MET A 155 7.58 1.87 -12.31
CA MET A 155 7.38 0.54 -11.73
C MET A 155 6.95 -0.46 -12.81
N ASP A 156 7.89 -1.22 -13.31
CA ASP A 156 7.63 -2.31 -14.26
C ASP A 156 7.61 -3.66 -13.53
N TRP A 157 6.51 -3.91 -12.82
CA TRP A 157 6.31 -5.15 -12.08
C TRP A 157 6.36 -6.40 -12.96
N LYS A 158 5.77 -6.36 -14.17
CA LYS A 158 5.79 -7.50 -15.09
C LYS A 158 7.22 -7.92 -15.40
N ASN A 159 8.06 -6.95 -15.77
CA ASN A 159 9.46 -7.23 -16.05
C ASN A 159 10.22 -7.68 -14.79
N ALA A 160 9.97 -7.06 -13.64
CA ALA A 160 10.61 -7.43 -12.37
C ALA A 160 10.35 -8.89 -12.00
N VAL A 161 9.11 -9.39 -12.12
CA VAL A 161 8.75 -10.78 -11.82
C VAL A 161 8.95 -11.73 -13.02
N GLY A 162 9.41 -11.21 -14.17
CA GLY A 162 9.70 -12.01 -15.36
C GLY A 162 8.46 -12.56 -16.05
N ILE A 163 7.37 -11.78 -16.10
CA ILE A 163 6.19 -12.10 -16.91
C ILE A 163 6.46 -11.62 -18.34
N MET A 164 6.49 -12.56 -19.27
CA MET A 164 6.61 -12.27 -20.68
C MET A 164 5.23 -12.27 -21.34
N ASP A 165 5.03 -11.36 -22.29
CA ASP A 165 3.81 -11.28 -23.09
C ASP A 165 3.63 -12.50 -24.01
#